data_5ecc74dd28622207bcaa0f8022544d8a
#
_entry.id   5ecc74dd28622207bcaa0f8022544d8a
#
_cell.length_a   1.000
_cell.length_b   1.000
_cell.length_c   1.000
_cell.angle_alpha   90.00
_cell.angle_beta   90.00
_cell.angle_gamma   90.00
#
_symmetry.space_group_name_H-M   'P 1'
#
loop_
_entity.id
_entity.type
_entity.pdbx_description
1 polymer ?
#
loop_
_entity_poly.entity_id
_entity_poly.type
_entity_poly.pdbx_seq_one_letter_code
_entity_poly.pdbx_strand_id
1 'polypeptide(L)'
;LQIARQTGREIFIVDMSRIRSKWVGDSEKNIKKVFNTYKSLVKNSELTPILLFNEADAIFGKRIEETSSTDKMSNALQNIILQEMENLEGILIATTNLTENFDSAFERRFLYKILFNAPSAEVKAKIWKSMVDEISEEEACRLGSEYSFTGGQIENITRKLDVDYILTGETAGFDKIITLCNEESIRKEKTNKK
;
A
#
# COMPACT_ATOMS: atom_id res chain seq x y z
N LEU A 1 2.47 0.89 -8.89
CA LEU A 1 3.25 0.36 -10.03
C LEU A 1 2.60 0.69 -11.38
N GLN A 2 1.27 0.65 -11.49
CA GLN A 2 0.57 0.93 -12.76
C GLN A 2 0.79 2.35 -13.26
N ILE A 3 0.80 3.36 -12.39
CA ILE A 3 1.11 4.77 -12.75
C ILE A 3 2.49 4.86 -13.41
N ALA A 4 3.50 4.24 -12.82
CA ALA A 4 4.85 4.24 -13.38
C ALA A 4 4.87 3.59 -14.78
N ARG A 5 4.17 2.47 -14.93
CA ARG A 5 4.04 1.76 -16.21
C ARG A 5 3.32 2.60 -17.28
N GLN A 6 2.22 3.28 -16.93
CA GLN A 6 1.46 4.13 -17.83
C GLN A 6 2.20 5.41 -18.23
N THR A 7 3.07 5.93 -17.37
CA THR A 7 3.82 7.17 -17.61
C THR A 7 5.23 6.91 -18.15
N GLY A 8 5.67 5.65 -18.27
CA GLY A 8 7.03 5.29 -18.66
C GLY A 8 8.11 5.70 -17.66
N ARG A 9 7.73 6.00 -16.40
CA ARG A 9 8.66 6.49 -15.37
C ARG A 9 9.20 5.35 -14.53
N GLU A 10 10.45 5.46 -14.16
CA GLU A 10 11.05 4.61 -13.15
C GLU A 10 10.44 4.90 -11.77
N ILE A 11 10.49 3.91 -10.89
CA ILE A 11 9.99 4.03 -9.53
C ILE A 11 11.07 3.62 -8.53
N PHE A 12 11.36 4.54 -7.59
CA PHE A 12 12.24 4.29 -6.46
C PHE A 12 11.41 4.05 -5.21
N ILE A 13 11.29 2.78 -4.82
CA ILE A 13 10.43 2.36 -3.70
C ILE A 13 11.24 2.36 -2.41
N VAL A 14 10.70 3.03 -1.40
CA VAL A 14 11.25 3.07 -0.04
C VAL A 14 10.22 2.50 0.93
N ASP A 15 10.58 1.41 1.57
CA ASP A 15 9.81 0.82 2.66
C ASP A 15 10.16 1.56 3.96
N MET A 16 9.21 2.40 4.41
CA MET A 16 9.41 3.26 5.57
C MET A 16 9.47 2.48 6.89
N SER A 17 8.87 1.29 6.95
CA SER A 17 8.95 0.41 8.12
C SER A 17 10.38 -0.06 8.40
N ARG A 18 11.14 -0.32 7.35
CA ARG A 18 12.55 -0.74 7.45
C ARG A 18 13.49 0.38 7.86
N ILE A 19 13.17 1.62 7.57
CA ILE A 19 13.99 2.78 7.98
C ILE A 19 13.92 2.96 9.49
N ARG A 20 12.73 2.76 10.08
CA ARG A 20 12.51 2.88 11.53
C ARG A 20 13.12 1.73 12.33
N SER A 21 13.19 0.52 11.78
CA SER A 21 13.58 -0.69 12.52
C SER A 21 15.10 -0.89 12.67
N LYS A 22 15.91 -0.21 11.87
CA LYS A 22 17.37 -0.37 11.87
C LYS A 22 18.06 0.74 12.69
N TRP A 23 18.34 0.43 13.97
CA TRP A 23 19.32 1.10 14.86
C TRP A 23 19.11 2.59 15.18
N VAL A 24 19.09 2.88 16.47
CA VAL A 24 19.15 4.22 17.06
C VAL A 24 20.40 4.95 16.52
N GLY A 25 20.22 6.07 15.82
CA GLY A 25 21.31 6.92 15.30
C GLY A 25 21.53 6.85 13.77
N ASP A 26 21.17 5.77 13.09
CA ASP A 26 21.38 5.64 11.64
C ASP A 26 20.16 6.00 10.79
N SER A 27 18.98 6.06 11.39
CA SER A 27 17.73 6.35 10.68
C SER A 27 17.76 7.71 9.98
N GLU A 28 18.32 8.73 10.62
CA GLU A 28 18.45 10.07 10.04
C GLU A 28 19.41 10.08 8.83
N LYS A 29 20.53 9.38 8.93
CA LYS A 29 21.49 9.24 7.81
C LYS A 29 20.86 8.47 6.66
N ASN A 30 20.10 7.41 6.97
CA ASN A 30 19.45 6.58 5.97
C ASN A 30 18.40 7.34 5.19
N ILE A 31 17.58 8.15 5.86
CA ILE A 31 16.57 8.96 5.16
C ILE A 31 17.20 10.04 4.29
N LYS A 32 18.24 10.73 4.76
CA LYS A 32 19.00 11.68 3.95
C LYS A 32 19.64 11.01 2.72
N LYS A 33 20.16 9.79 2.89
CA LYS A 33 20.70 8.99 1.78
C LYS A 33 19.62 8.67 0.74
N VAL A 34 18.40 8.33 1.17
CA VAL A 34 17.27 8.08 0.27
C VAL A 34 17.00 9.31 -0.59
N PHE A 35 16.85 10.50 0.00
CA PHE A 35 16.60 11.73 -0.75
C PHE A 35 17.77 12.12 -1.66
N ASN A 36 19.01 11.96 -1.20
CA ASN A 36 20.19 12.23 -2.03
C ASN A 36 20.29 11.26 -3.22
N THR A 37 20.00 9.98 -3.00
CA THR A 37 19.94 8.99 -4.08
C THR A 37 18.86 9.36 -5.09
N TYR A 38 17.66 9.73 -4.63
CA TYR A 38 16.59 10.15 -5.50
C TYR A 38 16.94 11.42 -6.29
N LYS A 39 17.53 12.43 -5.65
CA LYS A 39 18.02 13.65 -6.34
C LYS A 39 19.02 13.31 -7.44
N SER A 40 19.90 12.33 -7.23
CA SER A 40 20.82 11.84 -8.26
C SER A 40 20.10 11.13 -9.39
N LEU A 41 19.08 10.33 -9.09
CA LEU A 41 18.26 9.67 -10.12
C LEU A 41 17.52 10.70 -10.98
N VAL A 42 16.90 11.71 -10.37
CA VAL A 42 16.22 12.80 -11.09
C VAL A 42 17.16 13.49 -12.09
N LYS A 43 18.41 13.76 -11.71
CA LYS A 43 19.40 14.43 -12.58
C LYS A 43 19.84 13.57 -13.76
N ASN A 44 19.80 12.25 -13.63
CA ASN A 44 20.33 11.31 -14.62
C ASN A 44 19.23 10.63 -15.46
N SER A 45 17.96 10.91 -15.20
CA SER A 45 16.83 10.33 -15.92
C SER A 45 16.22 11.32 -16.89
N GLU A 46 15.83 10.86 -18.09
CA GLU A 46 15.10 11.69 -19.05
C GLU A 46 13.70 12.07 -18.54
N LEU A 47 13.03 11.11 -17.89
CA LEU A 47 11.75 11.32 -17.24
C LEU A 47 11.94 11.27 -15.73
N THR A 48 11.49 12.30 -15.02
CA THR A 48 11.56 12.37 -13.56
C THR A 48 10.98 11.08 -12.93
N PRO A 49 11.78 10.28 -12.21
CA PRO A 49 11.31 9.05 -11.55
C PRO A 49 10.32 9.35 -10.43
N ILE A 50 9.58 8.35 -9.99
CA ILE A 50 8.66 8.45 -8.86
C ILE A 50 9.37 7.94 -7.60
N LEU A 51 9.43 8.77 -6.55
CA LEU A 51 9.78 8.34 -5.20
C LEU A 51 8.52 7.83 -4.51
N LEU A 52 8.47 6.55 -4.18
CA LEU A 52 7.34 5.94 -3.48
C LEU A 52 7.71 5.60 -2.03
N PHE A 53 7.07 6.28 -1.09
CA PHE A 53 7.08 5.88 0.32
C PHE A 53 5.92 4.92 0.57
N ASN A 54 6.26 3.64 0.71
CA ASN A 54 5.27 2.62 1.01
C ASN A 54 5.11 2.46 2.52
N GLU A 55 3.85 2.31 2.98
CA GLU A 55 3.52 2.18 4.42
C GLU A 55 4.10 3.32 5.27
N ALA A 56 3.84 4.54 4.84
CA ALA A 56 4.36 5.75 5.51
C ALA A 56 3.70 6.03 6.88
N ASP A 57 2.80 5.18 7.33
CA ASP A 57 2.11 5.22 8.62
C ASP A 57 3.10 5.35 9.80
N ALA A 58 4.22 4.64 9.69
CA ALA A 58 5.26 4.63 10.72
C ALA A 58 5.86 6.02 11.00
N ILE A 59 5.69 6.97 10.06
CA ILE A 59 6.36 8.26 10.10
C ILE A 59 5.37 9.43 10.03
N PHE A 60 4.27 9.29 9.28
CA PHE A 60 3.34 10.40 9.03
C PHE A 60 2.28 10.59 10.13
N GLY A 61 2.28 9.73 11.16
CA GLY A 61 1.40 9.87 12.30
C GLY A 61 1.69 11.14 13.11
N LYS A 62 0.71 11.55 13.90
CA LYS A 62 0.86 12.71 14.83
C LYS A 62 2.11 12.54 15.69
N ARG A 63 2.75 13.66 15.99
CA ARG A 63 3.89 13.69 16.88
C ARG A 63 3.50 13.16 18.25
N ILE A 64 4.40 12.36 18.81
CA ILE A 64 4.23 11.80 20.15
C ILE A 64 4.86 12.76 21.15
N GLU A 65 4.23 12.94 22.31
CA GLU A 65 4.86 13.65 23.44
C GLU A 65 6.19 12.95 23.80
N GLU A 66 7.23 13.73 23.93
CA GLU A 66 8.60 13.24 24.13
C GLU A 66 8.78 12.69 25.55
N THR A 67 8.33 11.46 25.77
CA THR A 67 8.49 10.76 27.06
C THR A 67 9.71 9.84 27.05
N SER A 68 10.22 9.46 25.90
CA SER A 68 11.35 8.57 25.73
C SER A 68 12.37 9.05 24.68
N SER A 69 13.56 8.48 24.69
CA SER A 69 14.57 8.74 23.65
C SER A 69 14.10 8.31 22.25
N THR A 70 13.25 7.29 22.17
CA THR A 70 12.66 6.80 20.93
C THR A 70 11.70 7.81 20.32
N ASP A 71 10.91 8.52 21.17
CA ASP A 71 9.97 9.53 20.72
C ASP A 71 10.69 10.74 20.14
N LYS A 72 11.76 11.21 20.82
CA LYS A 72 12.62 12.29 20.33
C LYS A 72 13.20 11.96 18.96
N MET A 73 13.69 10.73 18.79
CA MET A 73 14.25 10.27 17.52
C MET A 73 13.20 10.19 16.43
N SER A 74 11.99 9.73 16.75
CA SER A 74 10.88 9.69 15.80
C SER A 74 10.50 11.09 15.32
N ASN A 75 10.39 12.06 16.23
CA ASN A 75 10.10 13.45 15.92
C ASN A 75 11.23 14.11 15.11
N ALA A 76 12.51 13.81 15.41
CA ALA A 76 13.65 14.29 14.64
C ALA A 76 13.62 13.76 13.20
N LEU A 77 13.31 12.48 13.01
CA LEU A 77 13.16 11.87 11.69
C LEU A 77 12.05 12.52 10.88
N GLN A 78 10.89 12.78 11.50
CA GLN A 78 9.79 13.51 10.87
C GLN A 78 10.23 14.90 10.39
N ASN A 79 10.96 15.66 11.21
CA ASN A 79 11.44 16.99 10.84
C ASN A 79 12.40 16.94 9.64
N ILE A 80 13.29 15.95 9.57
CA ILE A 80 14.18 15.77 8.42
C ILE A 80 13.39 15.48 7.16
N ILE A 81 12.41 14.58 7.22
CA ILE A 81 11.58 14.25 6.07
C ILE A 81 10.79 15.47 5.60
N LEU A 82 10.19 16.23 6.52
CA LEU A 82 9.47 17.46 6.19
C LEU A 82 10.38 18.48 5.48
N GLN A 83 11.62 18.65 5.95
CA GLN A 83 12.61 19.53 5.32
C GLN A 83 13.01 19.04 3.92
N GLU A 84 13.25 17.73 3.76
CA GLU A 84 13.61 17.16 2.46
C GLU A 84 12.45 17.24 1.46
N MET A 85 11.20 17.11 1.92
CA MET A 85 10.01 17.28 1.08
C MET A 85 9.84 18.72 0.58
N GLU A 86 10.17 19.72 1.39
CA GLU A 86 10.13 21.13 0.98
C GLU A 86 11.12 21.45 -0.15
N ASN A 87 12.25 20.75 -0.17
CA ASN A 87 13.32 20.94 -1.15
C ASN A 87 13.30 19.85 -2.25
N LEU A 88 12.20 19.12 -2.38
CA LEU A 88 12.11 18.02 -3.33
C LEU A 88 11.78 18.53 -4.73
N GLU A 89 12.72 18.39 -5.63
CA GLU A 89 12.49 18.55 -7.06
C GLU A 89 12.17 17.18 -7.67
N GLY A 90 10.86 16.82 -7.73
CA GLY A 90 10.47 15.51 -8.24
C GLY A 90 9.04 15.11 -7.88
N ILE A 91 8.75 13.83 -8.03
CA ILE A 91 7.44 13.26 -7.78
C ILE A 91 7.53 12.35 -6.56
N LEU A 92 6.86 12.74 -5.48
CA LEU A 92 6.71 11.92 -4.27
C LEU A 92 5.28 11.38 -4.19
N ILE A 93 5.17 10.07 -4.05
CA ILE A 93 3.93 9.38 -3.74
C ILE A 93 4.11 8.68 -2.39
N ALA A 94 3.14 8.80 -1.50
CA ALA A 94 3.13 8.07 -0.25
C ALA A 94 1.84 7.28 -0.11
N THR A 95 1.92 6.05 0.39
CA THR A 95 0.76 5.25 0.75
C THR A 95 0.66 5.16 2.26
N THR A 96 -0.55 5.27 2.79
CA THR A 96 -0.81 5.21 4.23
C THR A 96 -2.19 4.62 4.50
N ASN A 97 -2.31 3.90 5.61
CA ASN A 97 -3.57 3.45 6.18
C ASN A 97 -4.11 4.42 7.24
N LEU A 98 -3.36 5.48 7.56
CA LEU A 98 -3.79 6.52 8.51
C LEU A 98 -4.79 7.46 7.85
N THR A 99 -6.06 7.39 8.27
CA THR A 99 -7.12 8.29 7.82
C THR A 99 -7.35 9.47 8.77
N GLU A 100 -7.15 9.27 10.08
CA GLU A 100 -7.52 10.24 11.10
C GLU A 100 -6.34 10.80 11.91
N ASN A 101 -5.22 10.10 11.94
CA ASN A 101 -4.05 10.46 12.76
C ASN A 101 -2.86 10.99 11.95
N PHE A 102 -3.11 11.53 10.77
CA PHE A 102 -2.09 12.12 9.93
C PHE A 102 -1.61 13.46 10.50
N ASP A 103 -0.30 13.67 10.57
CA ASP A 103 0.25 14.95 11.05
C ASP A 103 -0.03 16.07 10.03
N SER A 104 -0.58 17.17 10.49
CA SER A 104 -0.97 18.31 9.67
C SER A 104 0.20 18.97 8.93
N ALA A 105 1.43 18.80 9.41
CA ALA A 105 2.61 19.29 8.73
C ALA A 105 2.91 18.51 7.46
N PHE A 106 2.74 17.18 7.48
CA PHE A 106 2.82 16.37 6.27
C PHE A 106 1.63 16.62 5.34
N GLU A 107 0.43 16.73 5.92
CA GLU A 107 -0.78 16.95 5.15
C GLU A 107 -0.71 18.19 4.24
N ARG A 108 -0.11 19.26 4.72
CA ARG A 108 0.04 20.51 3.95
C ARG A 108 1.06 20.43 2.81
N ARG A 109 1.93 19.43 2.80
CA ARG A 109 2.98 19.25 1.79
C ARG A 109 2.57 18.38 0.62
N PHE A 110 1.51 17.59 0.79
CA PHE A 110 0.95 16.82 -0.32
C PHE A 110 -0.07 17.66 -1.09
N LEU A 111 0.21 17.88 -2.36
CA LEU A 111 -0.67 18.63 -3.26
C LEU A 111 -1.98 17.86 -3.53
N TYR A 112 -1.89 16.54 -3.67
CA TYR A 112 -3.04 15.68 -3.92
C TYR A 112 -3.20 14.66 -2.79
N LYS A 113 -4.45 14.49 -2.35
CA LYS A 113 -4.85 13.47 -1.37
C LYS A 113 -5.92 12.63 -2.02
N ILE A 114 -5.62 11.37 -2.22
CA ILE A 114 -6.50 10.43 -2.92
C ILE A 114 -6.93 9.36 -1.93
N LEU A 115 -8.22 9.33 -1.65
CA LEU A 115 -8.82 8.30 -0.80
C LEU A 115 -9.24 7.11 -1.66
N PHE A 116 -8.72 5.94 -1.32
CA PHE A 116 -9.16 4.68 -1.91
C PHE A 116 -10.24 4.06 -1.04
N ASN A 117 -11.48 4.23 -1.47
CA ASN A 117 -12.63 3.59 -0.82
C ASN A 117 -12.68 2.09 -1.15
N ALA A 118 -13.43 1.34 -0.33
CA ALA A 118 -13.74 -0.04 -0.66
C ALA A 118 -14.40 -0.11 -2.06
N PRO A 119 -14.03 -1.11 -2.89
CA PRO A 119 -14.53 -1.19 -4.24
C PRO A 119 -16.06 -1.47 -4.26
N SER A 120 -16.78 -0.83 -5.21
CA SER A 120 -18.19 -1.13 -5.46
C SER A 120 -18.37 -2.57 -5.94
N ALA A 121 -19.60 -3.08 -5.94
CA ALA A 121 -19.92 -4.42 -6.44
C ALA A 121 -19.43 -4.63 -7.88
N GLU A 122 -19.63 -3.63 -8.74
CA GLU A 122 -19.18 -3.66 -10.14
C GLU A 122 -17.66 -3.70 -10.27
N VAL A 123 -16.93 -2.94 -9.43
CA VAL A 123 -15.46 -2.95 -9.42
C VAL A 123 -14.96 -4.27 -8.90
N LYS A 124 -15.57 -4.85 -7.87
CA LYS A 124 -15.25 -6.19 -7.37
C LYS A 124 -15.45 -7.26 -8.44
N ALA A 125 -16.56 -7.21 -9.18
CA ALA A 125 -16.81 -8.13 -10.29
C ALA A 125 -15.70 -8.06 -11.35
N LYS A 126 -15.25 -6.85 -11.72
CA LYS A 126 -14.12 -6.67 -12.64
C LYS A 126 -12.82 -7.22 -12.08
N ILE A 127 -12.57 -7.05 -10.78
CA ILE A 127 -11.38 -7.63 -10.11
C ILE A 127 -11.45 -9.15 -10.18
N TRP A 128 -12.58 -9.75 -9.81
CA TRP A 128 -12.78 -11.20 -9.90
C TRP A 128 -12.51 -11.72 -11.32
N LYS A 129 -13.10 -11.08 -12.33
CA LYS A 129 -12.92 -11.47 -13.73
C LYS A 129 -11.49 -11.31 -14.24
N SER A 130 -10.74 -10.33 -13.71
CA SER A 130 -9.33 -10.14 -14.07
C SER A 130 -8.37 -11.12 -13.40
N MET A 131 -8.81 -11.82 -12.36
CA MET A 131 -7.98 -12.75 -11.57
C MET A 131 -8.36 -14.22 -11.76
N VAL A 132 -9.59 -14.51 -12.19
CA VAL A 132 -10.11 -15.86 -12.40
C VAL A 132 -10.78 -15.89 -13.78
N ASP A 133 -10.08 -16.41 -14.78
CA ASP A 133 -10.53 -16.40 -16.16
C ASP A 133 -11.75 -17.31 -16.40
N GLU A 134 -11.85 -18.39 -15.61
CA GLU A 134 -12.85 -19.47 -15.78
C GLU A 134 -14.27 -19.08 -15.32
N ILE A 135 -14.43 -18.04 -14.49
CA ILE A 135 -15.78 -17.63 -14.05
C ILE A 135 -16.50 -16.81 -15.11
N SER A 136 -17.81 -16.97 -15.19
CA SER A 136 -18.67 -16.16 -16.06
C SER A 136 -18.83 -14.73 -15.52
N GLU A 137 -19.32 -13.82 -16.37
CA GLU A 137 -19.69 -12.46 -15.96
C GLU A 137 -20.77 -12.45 -14.85
N GLU A 138 -21.74 -13.38 -14.94
CA GLU A 138 -22.81 -13.51 -13.94
C GLU A 138 -22.26 -13.95 -12.59
N GLU A 139 -21.35 -14.93 -12.57
CA GLU A 139 -20.67 -15.40 -11.35
C GLU A 139 -19.80 -14.30 -10.74
N ALA A 140 -19.06 -13.55 -11.55
CA ALA A 140 -18.27 -12.42 -11.09
C ALA A 140 -19.13 -11.32 -10.47
N CYS A 141 -20.27 -10.97 -11.08
CA CYS A 141 -21.24 -10.03 -10.55
C CYS A 141 -21.87 -10.52 -9.24
N ARG A 142 -22.17 -11.81 -9.14
CA ARG A 142 -22.68 -12.44 -7.93
C ARG A 142 -21.67 -12.32 -6.79
N LEU A 143 -20.42 -12.72 -7.00
CA LEU A 143 -19.34 -12.58 -6.02
C LEU A 143 -19.13 -11.13 -5.59
N GLY A 144 -19.17 -10.19 -6.54
CA GLY A 144 -19.04 -8.76 -6.28
C GLY A 144 -20.15 -8.18 -5.41
N SER A 145 -21.38 -8.69 -5.52
CA SER A 145 -22.53 -8.22 -4.76
C SER A 145 -22.70 -8.93 -3.41
N GLU A 146 -22.46 -10.24 -3.35
CA GLU A 146 -22.66 -11.02 -2.12
C GLU A 146 -21.57 -10.77 -1.06
N TYR A 147 -20.31 -10.50 -1.48
CA TYR A 147 -19.19 -10.37 -0.56
C TYR A 147 -18.63 -8.94 -0.48
N SER A 148 -18.45 -8.45 0.75
CA SER A 148 -17.82 -7.14 1.02
C SER A 148 -16.30 -7.26 1.11
N PHE A 149 -15.66 -7.77 0.04
CA PHE A 149 -14.20 -7.94 0.00
C PHE A 149 -13.49 -6.71 -0.55
N THR A 150 -12.25 -6.53 -0.07
CA THR A 150 -11.24 -5.66 -0.69
C THR A 150 -10.53 -6.39 -1.82
N GLY A 151 -9.82 -5.68 -2.69
CA GLY A 151 -9.00 -6.29 -3.72
C GLY A 151 -7.97 -7.30 -3.17
N GLY A 152 -7.34 -7.01 -2.04
CA GLY A 152 -6.39 -7.92 -1.40
C GLY A 152 -7.04 -9.20 -0.85
N GLN A 153 -8.30 -9.13 -0.39
CA GLN A 153 -9.01 -10.34 0.03
C GLN A 153 -9.38 -11.22 -1.18
N ILE A 154 -9.79 -10.61 -2.29
CA ILE A 154 -10.01 -11.33 -3.55
C ILE A 154 -8.69 -12.01 -4.00
N GLU A 155 -7.58 -11.28 -3.99
CA GLU A 155 -6.27 -11.83 -4.32
C GLU A 155 -5.85 -12.99 -3.41
N ASN A 156 -6.15 -12.93 -2.11
CA ASN A 156 -5.89 -14.05 -1.20
C ASN A 156 -6.69 -15.30 -1.57
N ILE A 157 -7.95 -15.13 -2.00
CA ILE A 157 -8.79 -16.25 -2.43
C ILE A 157 -8.25 -16.83 -3.74
N THR A 158 -7.89 -15.99 -4.72
CA THR A 158 -7.34 -16.47 -5.99
C THR A 158 -6.02 -17.20 -5.80
N ARG A 159 -5.14 -16.73 -4.92
CA ARG A 159 -3.91 -17.45 -4.57
C ARG A 159 -4.18 -18.85 -3.96
N LYS A 160 -5.26 -19.01 -3.20
CA LYS A 160 -5.66 -20.34 -2.70
C LYS A 160 -6.12 -21.24 -3.83
N LEU A 161 -6.83 -20.68 -4.82
CA LEU A 161 -7.23 -21.43 -6.02
C LEU A 161 -6.00 -21.88 -6.83
N ASP A 162 -5.01 -20.99 -7.00
CA ASP A 162 -3.75 -21.33 -7.66
C ASP A 162 -3.01 -22.48 -6.97
N VAL A 163 -2.94 -22.43 -5.63
CA VAL A 163 -2.33 -23.49 -4.82
C VAL A 163 -3.10 -24.80 -4.99
N ASP A 164 -4.43 -24.77 -4.97
CA ASP A 164 -5.28 -25.95 -5.15
C ASP A 164 -5.05 -26.57 -6.54
N TYR A 165 -4.99 -25.75 -7.57
CA TYR A 165 -4.65 -26.18 -8.95
C TYR A 165 -3.26 -26.82 -9.03
N ILE A 166 -2.25 -26.24 -8.39
CA ILE A 166 -0.89 -26.83 -8.37
C ILE A 166 -0.87 -28.19 -7.70
N LEU A 167 -1.68 -28.40 -6.67
CA LEU A 167 -1.72 -29.66 -5.91
C LEU A 167 -2.56 -30.73 -6.57
N THR A 168 -3.64 -30.38 -7.24
CA THR A 168 -4.62 -31.34 -7.79
C THR A 168 -4.52 -31.49 -9.31
N GLY A 169 -4.03 -30.48 -10.02
CA GLY A 169 -4.07 -30.38 -11.47
C GLY A 169 -5.47 -30.05 -12.04
N GLU A 170 -6.45 -29.79 -11.17
CA GLU A 170 -7.83 -29.52 -11.56
C GLU A 170 -8.21 -28.06 -11.31
N THR A 171 -8.91 -27.45 -12.27
CA THR A 171 -9.47 -26.10 -12.09
C THR A 171 -10.63 -26.13 -11.12
N ALA A 172 -10.65 -25.20 -10.19
CA ALA A 172 -11.69 -25.13 -9.17
C ALA A 172 -13.02 -24.66 -9.78
N GLY A 173 -14.08 -25.42 -9.56
CA GLY A 173 -15.43 -24.98 -9.88
C GLY A 173 -15.93 -23.84 -9.00
N PHE A 174 -17.01 -23.17 -9.42
CA PHE A 174 -17.60 -22.02 -8.73
C PHE A 174 -17.97 -22.31 -7.27
N ASP A 175 -18.44 -23.52 -6.94
CA ASP A 175 -18.75 -23.91 -5.56
C ASP A 175 -17.55 -23.89 -4.63
N LYS A 176 -16.36 -24.20 -5.16
CA LYS A 176 -15.13 -24.08 -4.40
C LYS A 176 -14.78 -22.64 -4.11
N ILE A 177 -14.98 -21.74 -5.06
CA ILE A 177 -14.80 -20.29 -4.89
C ILE A 177 -15.71 -19.77 -3.79
N ILE A 178 -16.97 -20.13 -3.79
CA ILE A 178 -17.94 -19.78 -2.74
C ILE A 178 -17.48 -20.28 -1.37
N THR A 179 -16.98 -21.51 -1.31
CA THR A 179 -16.45 -22.08 -0.05
C THR A 179 -15.31 -21.23 0.50
N LEU A 180 -14.34 -20.87 -0.34
CA LEU A 180 -13.21 -20.04 0.05
C LEU A 180 -13.62 -18.61 0.44
N CYS A 181 -14.64 -18.05 -0.24
CA CYS A 181 -15.23 -16.76 0.12
C CYS A 181 -15.86 -16.80 1.52
N ASN A 182 -16.60 -17.86 1.84
CA ASN A 182 -17.20 -18.02 3.16
C ASN A 182 -16.12 -18.14 4.25
N GLU A 183 -15.07 -18.89 4.03
CA GLU A 183 -13.92 -18.99 4.95
C GLU A 183 -13.24 -17.63 5.19
N GLU A 184 -13.06 -16.83 4.14
CA GLU A 184 -12.46 -15.51 4.23
C GLU A 184 -13.35 -14.52 5.00
N SER A 185 -14.67 -14.63 4.86
CA SER A 185 -15.65 -13.82 5.59
C SER A 185 -15.63 -14.09 7.10
N ILE A 186 -15.51 -15.35 7.52
CA ILE A 186 -15.45 -15.73 8.95
C ILE A 186 -14.20 -15.15 9.63
N ARG A 187 -13.09 -15.04 8.92
CA ARG A 187 -11.86 -14.43 9.45
C ARG A 187 -12.05 -12.95 9.77
N LYS A 188 -12.82 -12.22 8.96
CA LYS A 188 -13.10 -10.79 9.15
C LYS A 188 -13.88 -10.53 10.44
N GLU A 189 -14.86 -11.36 10.78
CA GLU A 189 -15.65 -11.20 12.00
C GLU A 189 -14.83 -11.40 13.28
N LYS A 190 -13.83 -12.28 13.25
CA LYS A 190 -12.93 -12.52 14.39
C LYS A 190 -11.92 -11.40 14.60
N THR A 191 -11.53 -10.70 13.55
CA THR A 191 -10.55 -9.60 13.62
C THR A 191 -11.20 -8.30 14.10
N ASN A 192 -12.48 -8.07 13.79
CA ASN A 192 -13.23 -6.88 14.24
C ASN A 192 -13.75 -6.96 15.69
N LYS A 193 -13.55 -8.09 16.39
CA LYS A 193 -13.97 -8.30 17.79
C LYS A 193 -12.81 -8.18 18.80
N LYS A 194 -11.66 -7.74 18.38
CA LYS A 194 -10.50 -7.39 19.23
C LYS A 194 -10.24 -5.90 19.17
#